data_251519329a5b87434f94b41df10d2b7b
#
_entry.id   251519329a5b87434f94b41df10d2b7b
#
_cell.length_a   1.000
_cell.length_b   1.000
_cell.length_c   1.000
_cell.angle_alpha   90.00
_cell.angle_beta   90.00
_cell.angle_gamma   90.00
#
_symmetry.space_group_name_H-M   'P 1'
#
loop_
_entity.id
_entity.type
_entity.pdbx_description
1 polymer ?
#
loop_
_entity_poly.entity_id
_entity_poly.type
_entity_poly.pdbx_seq_one_letter_code
_entity_poly.pdbx_strand_id
1 'polypeptide(L)'
;MNNQLHQTYVEMSVATAKIERRANAAHAEFDRWLSRIKLAERLGKPDLARQARQRALQIAEREVKLRAFLVTKQDWLEAVRELAR
;
A
#
# COMPACT_ATOMS: atom_id res chain seq x y z
N MET A 1 -7.77 -19.51 26.59
CA MET A 1 -6.56 -19.44 25.77
C MET A 1 -6.87 -19.25 24.29
N ASN A 2 -7.71 -20.11 23.73
CA ASN A 2 -8.05 -20.03 22.30
C ASN A 2 -8.79 -18.76 21.92
N ASN A 3 -9.63 -18.22 22.83
CA ASN A 3 -10.37 -16.99 22.57
C ASN A 3 -9.45 -15.76 22.41
N GLN A 4 -8.40 -15.69 23.21
CA GLN A 4 -7.47 -14.57 23.14
C GLN A 4 -6.64 -14.62 21.83
N LEU A 5 -6.18 -15.80 21.46
CA LEU A 5 -5.45 -15.97 20.19
C LEU A 5 -6.36 -15.69 19.00
N HIS A 6 -7.60 -16.17 19.05
CA HIS A 6 -8.58 -15.91 18.00
C HIS A 6 -8.87 -14.42 17.87
N GLN A 7 -9.06 -13.72 18.98
CA GLN A 7 -9.32 -12.28 18.98
C GLN A 7 -8.14 -11.51 18.37
N THR A 8 -6.91 -11.87 18.77
CA THR A 8 -5.71 -11.26 18.20
C THR A 8 -5.63 -11.49 16.71
N TYR A 9 -5.93 -12.70 16.24
CA TYR A 9 -5.95 -13.02 14.82
C TYR A 9 -6.96 -12.15 14.05
N VAL A 10 -8.17 -12.01 14.59
CA VAL A 10 -9.23 -11.19 13.98
C VAL A 10 -8.78 -9.72 13.89
N GLU A 11 -8.24 -9.18 14.98
CA GLU A 11 -7.76 -7.79 15.00
C GLU A 11 -6.65 -7.56 13.99
N MET A 12 -5.71 -8.48 13.88
CA MET A 12 -4.62 -8.39 12.91
C MET A 12 -5.12 -8.54 11.48
N SER A 13 -6.13 -9.39 11.26
CA SER A 13 -6.75 -9.54 9.93
C SER A 13 -7.41 -8.24 9.48
N VAL A 14 -8.11 -7.56 10.38
CA VAL A 14 -8.73 -6.26 10.10
C VAL A 14 -7.66 -5.20 9.80
N ALA A 15 -6.60 -5.15 10.61
CA ALA A 15 -5.50 -4.21 10.41
C ALA A 15 -4.80 -4.45 9.07
N THR A 16 -4.58 -5.72 8.73
CA THR A 16 -3.97 -6.12 7.45
C THR A 16 -4.83 -5.68 6.27
N ALA A 17 -6.14 -5.87 6.36
CA ALA A 17 -7.07 -5.44 5.32
C ALA A 17 -7.03 -3.93 5.11
N LYS A 18 -6.89 -3.14 6.18
CA LYS A 18 -6.75 -1.68 6.09
C LYS A 18 -5.45 -1.29 5.37
N ILE A 19 -4.34 -1.96 5.68
CA ILE A 19 -3.05 -1.72 5.02
C ILE A 19 -3.17 -2.03 3.53
N GLU A 20 -3.79 -3.14 3.18
CA GLU A 20 -4.00 -3.53 1.78
C GLU A 20 -4.80 -2.48 1.03
N ARG A 21 -5.88 -1.98 1.62
CA ARG A 21 -6.67 -0.90 1.01
C ARG A 21 -5.86 0.38 0.80
N ARG A 22 -5.00 0.73 1.77
CA ARG A 22 -4.12 1.90 1.65
C ARG A 22 -3.09 1.71 0.55
N ALA A 23 -2.53 0.51 0.43
CA ALA A 23 -1.57 0.19 -0.64
C ALA A 23 -2.25 0.29 -2.01
N ASN A 24 -3.45 -0.26 -2.13
CA ASN A 24 -4.23 -0.20 -3.38
C ASN A 24 -4.60 1.25 -3.73
N ALA A 25 -4.98 2.05 -2.74
CA ALA A 25 -5.27 3.47 -2.93
C ALA A 25 -4.03 4.25 -3.39
N ALA A 26 -2.87 3.95 -2.80
CA ALA A 26 -1.61 4.56 -3.22
C ALA A 26 -1.27 4.21 -4.67
N HIS A 27 -1.49 2.95 -5.06
CA HIS A 27 -1.28 2.51 -6.45
C HIS A 27 -2.17 3.28 -7.42
N ALA A 28 -3.45 3.41 -7.12
CA ALA A 28 -4.39 4.17 -7.96
C ALA A 28 -3.99 5.64 -8.05
N GLU A 29 -3.55 6.24 -6.95
CA GLU A 29 -3.06 7.62 -6.93
C GLU A 29 -1.81 7.78 -7.79
N PHE A 30 -0.88 6.82 -7.71
CA PHE A 30 0.32 6.79 -8.56
C PHE A 30 -0.05 6.80 -10.04
N ASP A 31 -1.01 5.97 -10.45
CA ASP A 31 -1.48 5.93 -11.85
C ASP A 31 -2.04 7.27 -12.30
N ARG A 32 -2.76 7.98 -11.44
CA ARG A 32 -3.27 9.31 -11.74
C ARG A 32 -2.14 10.32 -11.97
N TRP A 33 -1.08 10.24 -11.16
CA TRP A 33 0.07 11.12 -11.34
C TRP A 33 0.86 10.80 -12.61
N LEU A 34 0.96 9.53 -13.00
CA LEU A 34 1.57 9.16 -14.29
C LEU A 34 0.81 9.80 -15.45
N SER A 35 -0.51 9.80 -15.40
CA SER A 35 -1.34 10.45 -16.43
C SER A 35 -1.10 11.96 -16.49
N ARG A 36 -0.92 12.61 -15.32
CA ARG A 36 -0.62 14.04 -15.25
C ARG A 36 0.76 14.37 -15.82
N ILE A 37 1.75 13.52 -15.59
CA ILE A 37 3.08 13.66 -16.17
C ILE A 37 2.98 13.66 -17.68
N LYS A 38 2.29 12.68 -18.25
CA LYS A 38 2.12 12.56 -19.70
C LYS A 38 1.41 13.77 -20.27
N LEU A 39 0.38 14.27 -19.59
CA LEU A 39 -0.35 15.45 -20.03
C LEU A 39 0.54 16.69 -20.01
N ALA A 40 1.31 16.91 -18.95
CA ALA A 40 2.22 18.05 -18.82
C ALA A 40 3.29 18.02 -19.91
N GLU A 41 3.82 16.84 -20.22
CA GLU A 41 4.79 16.67 -21.30
C GLU A 41 4.19 17.04 -22.66
N ARG A 42 2.98 16.55 -22.96
CA ARG A 42 2.30 16.87 -24.22
C ARG A 42 2.01 18.35 -24.36
N LEU A 43 1.73 19.04 -23.25
CA LEU A 43 1.44 20.48 -23.24
C LEU A 43 2.73 21.33 -23.23
N GLY A 44 3.90 20.70 -23.22
CA GLY A 44 5.16 21.43 -23.20
C GLY A 44 5.41 22.17 -21.90
N LYS A 45 4.98 21.61 -20.77
CA LYS A 45 5.12 22.21 -19.43
C LYS A 45 6.10 21.39 -18.58
N PRO A 46 7.43 21.54 -18.79
CA PRO A 46 8.43 20.71 -18.14
C PRO A 46 8.45 20.87 -16.61
N ASP A 47 8.17 22.06 -16.09
CA ASP A 47 8.16 22.28 -14.65
C ASP A 47 7.02 21.53 -13.98
N LEU A 48 5.84 21.53 -14.59
CA LEU A 48 4.71 20.75 -14.08
C LEU A 48 4.97 19.26 -14.17
N ALA A 49 5.59 18.80 -15.26
CA ALA A 49 5.98 17.40 -15.41
C ALA A 49 6.94 16.97 -14.32
N ARG A 50 7.92 17.80 -13.98
CA ARG A 50 8.89 17.52 -12.92
C ARG A 50 8.23 17.42 -11.55
N GLN A 51 7.34 18.37 -11.22
CA GLN A 51 6.60 18.36 -9.98
C GLN A 51 5.72 17.09 -9.86
N ALA A 52 5.08 16.72 -10.95
CA ALA A 52 4.26 15.52 -10.99
C ALA A 52 5.10 14.24 -10.79
N ARG A 53 6.31 14.18 -11.37
CA ARG A 53 7.23 13.06 -11.16
C ARG A 53 7.66 12.94 -9.71
N GLN A 54 7.96 14.06 -9.06
CA GLN A 54 8.35 14.08 -7.65
C GLN A 54 7.21 13.53 -6.78
N ARG A 55 5.97 13.94 -7.08
CA ARG A 55 4.80 13.46 -6.34
C ARG A 55 4.57 11.98 -6.59
N ALA A 56 4.71 11.52 -7.83
CA ALA A 56 4.57 10.11 -8.18
C ALA A 56 5.59 9.25 -7.42
N LEU A 57 6.84 9.71 -7.31
CA LEU A 57 7.87 9.01 -6.56
C LEU A 57 7.52 8.87 -5.08
N GLN A 58 7.03 9.94 -4.45
CA GLN A 58 6.62 9.91 -3.05
C GLN A 58 5.52 8.88 -2.80
N ILE A 59 4.56 8.82 -3.71
CA ILE A 59 3.43 7.87 -3.61
C ILE A 59 3.91 6.44 -3.85
N ALA A 60 4.81 6.23 -4.81
CA ALA A 60 5.42 4.92 -5.07
C ALA A 60 6.18 4.42 -3.85
N GLU A 61 6.95 5.29 -3.18
CA GLU A 61 7.66 4.94 -1.95
C GLU A 61 6.68 4.53 -0.84
N ARG A 62 5.57 5.25 -0.71
CA ARG A 62 4.53 4.89 0.26
C ARG A 62 3.95 3.52 -0.03
N GLU A 63 3.64 3.24 -1.29
CA GLU A 63 3.10 1.95 -1.69
C GLU A 63 4.07 0.81 -1.37
N VAL A 64 5.36 0.98 -1.69
CA VAL A 64 6.39 -0.03 -1.43
C VAL A 64 6.47 -0.35 0.07
N LYS A 65 6.46 0.69 0.92
CA LYS A 65 6.52 0.51 2.37
C LYS A 65 5.27 -0.21 2.91
N LEU A 66 4.10 0.16 2.40
CA LEU A 66 2.85 -0.47 2.81
C LEU A 66 2.81 -1.94 2.41
N ARG A 67 3.27 -2.28 1.20
CA ARG A 67 3.29 -3.67 0.74
C ARG A 67 4.32 -4.51 1.47
N ALA A 68 5.48 -3.95 1.80
CA ALA A 68 6.49 -4.65 2.61
C ALA A 68 5.93 -4.97 4.01
N PHE A 69 5.27 -4.01 4.63
CA PHE A 69 4.63 -4.21 5.92
C PHE A 69 3.51 -5.25 5.84
N LEU A 70 2.72 -5.20 4.75
CA LEU A 70 1.64 -6.14 4.49
C LEU A 70 2.16 -7.58 4.42
N VAL A 71 3.24 -7.83 3.69
CA VAL A 71 3.85 -9.16 3.57
C VAL A 71 4.23 -9.69 4.95
N THR A 72 4.87 -8.88 5.78
CA THR A 72 5.25 -9.26 7.13
C THR A 72 4.05 -9.66 7.98
N LYS A 73 2.96 -8.90 7.89
CA LYS A 73 1.74 -9.18 8.66
C LYS A 73 1.01 -10.41 8.15
N GLN A 74 0.99 -10.63 6.84
CA GLN A 74 0.39 -11.82 6.24
C GLN A 74 1.14 -13.08 6.66
N ASP A 75 2.47 -13.04 6.67
CA ASP A 75 3.30 -14.16 7.14
C ASP A 75 2.99 -14.49 8.60
N TRP A 76 2.85 -13.46 9.45
CA TRP A 76 2.49 -13.64 10.85
C TRP A 76 1.11 -14.30 11.00
N LEU A 77 0.12 -13.83 10.22
CA LEU A 77 -1.23 -14.39 10.24
C LEU A 77 -1.24 -15.87 9.84
N GLU A 78 -0.46 -16.21 8.83
CA GLU A 78 -0.35 -17.59 8.37
C GLU A 78 0.29 -18.48 9.44
N ALA A 79 1.35 -17.98 10.09
CA ALA A 79 2.01 -18.69 11.19
C ALA A 79 1.05 -18.92 12.35
N VAL A 80 0.28 -17.92 12.74
CA VAL A 80 -0.71 -18.04 13.81
C VAL A 80 -1.79 -19.05 13.45
N ARG A 81 -2.25 -19.04 12.20
CA ARG A 81 -3.24 -20.01 11.71
C ARG A 81 -2.72 -21.44 11.86
N GLU A 82 -1.45 -21.69 11.49
CA GLU A 82 -0.84 -23.00 11.61
C GLU A 82 -0.73 -23.43 13.07
N LEU A 83 -0.37 -22.51 13.97
CA LEU A 83 -0.27 -22.80 15.41
C LEU A 83 -1.64 -23.09 16.04
N ALA A 84 -2.69 -22.51 15.50
CA ALA A 84 -4.06 -22.65 16.05
C ALA A 84 -4.78 -23.90 15.54
N ARG A 85 -4.19 -24.66 14.64
CA ARG A 85 -4.78 -25.90 14.13
C ARG A 85 -4.81 -27.01 15.22
#